data_66db5e082092464499d05e9ef5710c3f
#
_entry.id   66db5e082092464499d05e9ef5710c3f
#
_cell.length_a   1.000
_cell.length_b   1.000
_cell.length_c   1.000
_cell.angle_alpha   90.00
_cell.angle_beta   90.00
_cell.angle_gamma   90.00
#
_symmetry.space_group_name_H-M   'P 1'
#
loop_
_entity.id
_entity.type
_entity.pdbx_description
1 polymer ?
#
loop_
_entity_poly.entity_id
_entity_poly.type
_entity_poly.pdbx_seq_one_letter_code
_entity_poly.pdbx_strand_id
1 'polypeptide(L)'
;MLQFVQQIMHEGIDALIDRIACRVIERLDERNAAKQQDVEATVQPPATNSPIAADNVQALNTSDNTPHATHEDGACETSCTLTERAMQMVDEMYDTRYNVLDRVAEIRHHNDADAPFVPVSKLVRNTIVIDLHKRGCMVWNNDVDRILESSYMTPYHPFTSYLKSLPAWDGRDRVTPLAMRVSHDALWCTVFHRWLRGMVAGWYGAGRGTACGLPFSTAASATGGNAMIPLLVSEEQGLRKSTFCRMLLPDDLRRYYTDKFELTGNDRLELALSRFALVNLDEFDRYSQRHAAKLKNLVQLGTMQLRRPYASGFSELPRVASFIGTSNRYDLLTDPSGSRRFYCQEVREVIDCDTPLDYAQLYAQLLHEVLSGEPVYFTHAEEAAIQQHNRLFYQSSPIRECFVRCYEVSEGHVAGGEWLTATAIFQSLKRDMRGLVRNAAPTTLGRELIQLGMPRKRSSRGTMYWVKRKE
;
A
#
# COMPACT_ATOMS: atom_id res chain seq x y z
N MET A 1 18.17 28.83 9.20
CA MET A 1 18.22 27.38 9.00
C MET A 1 19.20 26.69 9.98
N LEU A 2 20.46 27.11 10.10
CA LEU A 2 21.42 26.51 11.07
C LEU A 2 20.98 26.63 12.53
N GLN A 3 20.41 27.75 12.96
CA GLN A 3 19.89 27.93 14.33
C GLN A 3 18.68 27.03 14.63
N PHE A 4 17.85 26.74 13.63
CA PHE A 4 16.70 25.83 13.76
C PHE A 4 17.13 24.37 13.91
N VAL A 5 18.18 23.97 13.19
CA VAL A 5 18.76 22.61 13.30
C VAL A 5 19.48 22.43 14.66
N GLN A 6 20.16 23.44 15.18
CA GLN A 6 20.77 23.39 16.53
C GLN A 6 19.72 23.33 17.65
N GLN A 7 18.57 23.93 17.47
CA GLN A 7 17.48 23.90 18.43
C GLN A 7 16.81 22.52 18.49
N ILE A 8 16.67 21.83 17.31
CA ILE A 8 16.16 20.45 17.24
C ILE A 8 17.09 19.45 17.93
N MET A 9 18.40 19.67 17.85
CA MET A 9 19.39 18.80 18.49
C MET A 9 19.46 18.96 20.01
N HIS A 10 18.94 20.06 20.57
CA HIS A 10 18.96 20.33 22.02
C HIS A 10 17.66 20.00 22.76
N GLU A 11 16.56 20.02 22.02
CA GLU A 11 15.23 19.77 22.59
C GLU A 11 14.68 18.47 22.06
N GLY A 12 14.88 17.35 22.32
CA GLY A 12 14.39 16.10 21.75
C GLY A 12 13.14 16.23 20.87
N ILE A 13 13.04 15.43 19.86
CA ILE A 13 11.98 15.47 18.82
C ILE A 13 10.58 15.51 19.45
N ASP A 14 10.38 14.86 20.60
CA ASP A 14 9.09 14.80 21.29
C ASP A 14 8.66 16.16 21.85
N ALA A 15 9.57 16.95 22.43
CA ALA A 15 9.25 18.29 22.91
C ALA A 15 8.91 19.29 21.79
N LEU A 16 9.46 19.07 20.59
CA LEU A 16 9.11 19.86 19.41
C LEU A 16 7.74 19.46 18.86
N ILE A 17 7.42 18.19 18.87
CA ILE A 17 6.11 17.66 18.43
C ILE A 17 5.02 18.17 19.37
N ASP A 18 5.24 18.14 20.69
CA ASP A 18 4.27 18.64 21.68
C ASP A 18 4.04 20.16 21.53
N ARG A 19 5.08 20.94 21.27
CA ARG A 19 4.94 22.39 21.03
C ARG A 19 4.20 22.69 19.72
N ILE A 20 4.41 21.92 18.69
CA ILE A 20 3.67 22.06 17.42
C ILE A 20 2.21 21.64 17.63
N ALA A 21 1.96 20.57 18.37
CA ALA A 21 0.61 20.12 18.67
C ALA A 21 -0.17 21.16 19.50
N CYS A 22 0.45 21.74 20.55
CA CYS A 22 -0.17 22.81 21.33
C CYS A 22 -0.51 24.04 20.47
N ARG A 23 0.39 24.51 19.62
CA ARG A 23 0.11 25.64 18.73
C ARG A 23 -0.97 25.37 17.68
N VAL A 24 -1.11 24.12 17.24
CA VAL A 24 -2.18 23.71 16.32
C VAL A 24 -3.53 23.70 17.04
N ILE A 25 -3.56 23.22 18.28
CA ILE A 25 -4.77 23.21 19.13
C ILE A 25 -5.22 24.65 19.41
N GLU A 26 -4.30 25.54 19.84
CA GLU A 26 -4.60 26.96 20.05
C GLU A 26 -5.21 27.64 18.81
N ARG A 27 -4.67 27.39 17.63
CA ARG A 27 -5.21 27.93 16.36
C ARG A 27 -6.56 27.35 15.96
N LEU A 28 -6.84 26.11 16.33
CA LEU A 28 -8.15 25.49 16.10
C LEU A 28 -9.20 26.05 17.04
N ASP A 29 -8.85 26.31 18.29
CA ASP A 29 -9.73 26.92 19.27
C ASP A 29 -10.04 28.36 18.91
N GLU A 30 -9.06 29.15 18.47
CA GLU A 30 -9.27 30.51 17.93
C GLU A 30 -10.20 30.51 16.69
N ARG A 31 -10.06 29.54 15.81
CA ARG A 31 -10.92 29.39 14.62
C ARG A 31 -12.34 28.95 14.95
N ASN A 32 -12.51 28.13 15.97
CA ASN A 32 -13.82 27.71 16.44
C ASN A 32 -14.52 28.83 17.20
N ALA A 33 -13.80 29.62 18.00
CA ALA A 33 -14.32 30.81 18.65
C ALA A 33 -14.78 31.88 17.64
N ALA A 34 -14.00 32.10 16.55
CA ALA A 34 -14.38 33.00 15.47
C ALA A 34 -15.64 32.53 14.71
N LYS A 35 -15.78 31.21 14.49
CA LYS A 35 -17.01 30.64 13.88
C LYS A 35 -18.24 30.74 14.79
N GLN A 36 -18.08 30.65 16.09
CA GLN A 36 -19.20 30.86 17.03
C GLN A 36 -19.66 32.30 17.06
N GLN A 37 -18.76 33.27 16.98
CA GLN A 37 -19.11 34.71 16.86
C GLN A 37 -19.83 35.05 15.55
N ASP A 38 -19.48 34.42 14.41
CA ASP A 38 -20.18 34.58 13.15
C ASP A 38 -21.58 33.96 13.13
N VAL A 39 -21.82 32.90 13.92
CA VAL A 39 -23.16 32.28 14.06
C VAL A 39 -24.07 33.12 14.96
N GLU A 40 -23.55 33.75 16.02
CA GLU A 40 -24.33 34.65 16.90
C GLU A 40 -24.70 35.97 16.23
N ALA A 41 -23.91 36.45 15.25
CA ALA A 41 -24.19 37.67 14.50
C ALA A 41 -25.29 37.51 13.42
N THR A 42 -25.74 36.26 13.11
CA THR A 42 -26.69 35.99 12.01
C THR A 42 -28.10 35.66 12.47
N VAL A 43 -28.39 35.69 13.78
CA VAL A 43 -29.74 35.43 14.31
C VAL A 43 -30.34 36.69 14.90
N GLN A 44 -30.92 37.57 14.05
CA GLN A 44 -31.96 38.50 14.47
C GLN A 44 -33.33 38.02 13.95
N PRO A 45 -34.36 37.95 14.83
CA PRO A 45 -35.70 37.52 14.43
C PRO A 45 -36.49 38.67 13.78
N PRO A 46 -37.33 38.41 12.76
CA PRO A 46 -38.29 39.39 12.26
C PRO A 46 -39.55 39.43 13.13
N ALA A 47 -40.03 40.65 13.33
CA ALA A 47 -41.17 41.05 14.16
C ALA A 47 -42.53 40.61 13.57
N THR A 48 -43.35 40.18 14.47
CA THR A 48 -44.84 40.32 14.61
C THR A 48 -45.71 40.50 13.38
N ASN A 49 -46.75 39.66 13.25
CA ASN A 49 -48.16 40.10 13.30
C ASN A 49 -49.12 38.92 13.45
N SER A 50 -50.08 39.10 14.38
CA SER A 50 -51.22 38.24 14.78
C SER A 50 -52.38 38.32 13.78
N PRO A 51 -53.58 37.77 14.08
CA PRO A 51 -54.03 36.47 14.61
C PRO A 51 -55.13 35.80 13.70
N ILE A 52 -55.61 34.59 14.01
CA ILE A 52 -57.04 34.17 13.89
C ILE A 52 -57.20 32.75 14.49
N ALA A 53 -57.95 32.73 15.59
CA ALA A 53 -59.08 31.93 16.06
C ALA A 53 -59.09 30.40 15.86
N ALA A 54 -59.13 29.74 17.01
CA ALA A 54 -60.25 29.01 17.63
C ALA A 54 -60.63 27.68 16.96
N ASP A 55 -60.57 26.55 17.62
CA ASP A 55 -61.57 25.98 18.55
C ASP A 55 -61.30 24.52 18.90
N ASN A 56 -61.61 24.23 20.18
CA ASN A 56 -62.20 22.99 20.72
C ASN A 56 -61.34 21.70 20.82
N VAL A 57 -61.27 21.08 21.94
CA VAL A 57 -62.02 20.87 23.20
C VAL A 57 -61.60 19.53 23.83
N GLN A 58 -61.49 19.53 25.12
CA GLN A 58 -61.68 18.47 26.16
C GLN A 58 -60.54 17.48 26.41
N ALA A 59 -59.83 17.61 27.50
CA ALA A 59 -60.14 17.47 28.92
C ALA A 59 -60.55 16.05 29.37
N LEU A 60 -59.76 15.49 30.24
CA LEU A 60 -60.16 14.69 31.44
C LEU A 60 -58.89 14.39 32.24
N ASN A 61 -58.68 15.16 33.32
CA ASN A 61 -58.87 14.86 34.73
C ASN A 61 -58.22 13.55 35.24
N THR A 62 -57.34 13.65 36.12
CA THR A 62 -57.14 13.88 37.55
C THR A 62 -56.54 12.65 38.20
N SER A 63 -55.51 12.78 38.95
CA SER A 63 -55.59 12.80 40.42
C SER A 63 -54.21 12.89 41.07
N ASP A 64 -54.14 13.76 42.05
CA ASP A 64 -53.12 14.01 43.03
C ASP A 64 -52.56 12.76 43.70
N ASN A 65 -51.24 12.82 43.97
CA ASN A 65 -50.73 12.58 45.33
C ASN A 65 -49.26 12.97 45.44
N THR A 66 -49.02 14.08 46.09
CA THR A 66 -47.75 14.36 46.82
C THR A 66 -47.79 13.66 48.18
N PRO A 67 -46.64 13.22 48.67
CA PRO A 67 -46.19 13.81 49.91
C PRO A 67 -44.72 14.23 49.91
N HIS A 68 -44.49 15.33 50.57
CA HIS A 68 -43.23 15.84 51.09
C HIS A 68 -42.31 14.75 51.68
N ALA A 69 -41.01 14.81 51.35
CA ALA A 69 -39.94 14.41 52.28
C ALA A 69 -38.66 15.16 51.93
N THR A 70 -38.33 16.08 52.79
CA THR A 70 -37.05 16.46 53.39
C THR A 70 -35.76 16.28 52.61
N HIS A 71 -35.07 17.42 52.44
CA HIS A 71 -33.65 17.56 52.14
C HIS A 71 -32.79 16.70 53.07
N GLU A 72 -31.99 15.85 52.51
CA GLU A 72 -30.70 15.44 53.04
C GLU A 72 -29.63 15.65 51.94
N ASP A 73 -28.61 16.44 52.31
CA ASP A 73 -27.38 16.62 51.55
C ASP A 73 -26.67 15.26 51.42
N GLY A 74 -26.87 14.59 50.26
CA GLY A 74 -26.14 13.43 49.88
C GLY A 74 -25.24 13.79 48.69
N ALA A 75 -23.96 13.62 48.88
CA ALA A 75 -22.93 13.72 47.83
C ALA A 75 -23.44 13.11 46.54
N CYS A 76 -23.35 13.86 45.42
CA CYS A 76 -23.62 13.38 44.09
C CYS A 76 -22.59 12.29 43.75
N GLU A 77 -22.88 11.05 44.15
CA GLU A 77 -22.28 9.89 43.54
C GLU A 77 -22.76 9.89 42.10
N THR A 78 -21.89 10.32 41.18
CA THR A 78 -22.08 10.19 39.74
C THR A 78 -22.36 8.71 39.46
N SER A 79 -23.63 8.35 39.25
CA SER A 79 -24.02 6.96 38.95
C SER A 79 -23.37 6.58 37.62
N CYS A 80 -22.28 5.87 37.71
CA CYS A 80 -21.57 5.33 36.53
C CYS A 80 -22.55 4.47 35.72
N THR A 81 -22.71 4.78 34.47
CA THR A 81 -23.57 3.99 33.56
C THR A 81 -23.04 2.56 33.42
N LEU A 82 -23.90 1.61 33.06
CA LEU A 82 -23.50 0.22 32.85
C LEU A 82 -22.37 0.11 31.80
N THR A 83 -22.41 0.97 30.78
CA THR A 83 -21.38 1.02 29.74
C THR A 83 -20.05 1.54 30.28
N GLU A 84 -20.05 2.62 31.07
CA GLU A 84 -18.83 3.15 31.70
C GLU A 84 -18.19 2.14 32.65
N ARG A 85 -19.02 1.44 33.44
CA ARG A 85 -18.54 0.36 34.29
C ARG A 85 -17.92 -0.79 33.50
N ALA A 86 -18.54 -1.17 32.38
CA ALA A 86 -17.98 -2.18 31.48
C ALA A 86 -16.65 -1.73 30.87
N MET A 87 -16.54 -0.46 30.43
CA MET A 87 -15.30 0.12 29.91
C MET A 87 -14.18 0.04 30.94
N GLN A 88 -14.44 0.51 32.17
CA GLN A 88 -13.45 0.45 33.26
C GLN A 88 -12.98 -0.99 33.53
N MET A 89 -13.92 -1.95 33.58
CA MET A 89 -13.56 -3.35 33.82
C MET A 89 -12.79 -3.97 32.63
N VAL A 90 -13.08 -3.59 31.39
CA VAL A 90 -12.30 -4.01 30.24
C VAL A 90 -10.88 -3.47 30.33
N ASP A 91 -10.71 -2.18 30.65
CA ASP A 91 -9.40 -1.55 30.84
C ASP A 91 -8.60 -2.13 32.00
N GLU A 92 -9.28 -2.61 33.06
CA GLU A 92 -8.63 -3.30 34.19
C GLU A 92 -8.12 -4.71 33.81
N MET A 93 -8.76 -5.37 32.86
CA MET A 93 -8.44 -6.75 32.52
C MET A 93 -7.52 -6.86 31.32
N TYR A 94 -7.64 -5.93 30.37
CA TYR A 94 -7.05 -6.05 29.05
C TYR A 94 -6.36 -4.76 28.60
N ASP A 95 -5.19 -4.89 28.03
CA ASP A 95 -4.66 -3.90 27.11
C ASP A 95 -5.47 -3.96 25.83
N THR A 96 -5.97 -2.84 25.35
CA THR A 96 -6.84 -2.76 24.19
C THR A 96 -6.28 -1.81 23.15
N ARG A 97 -6.46 -2.15 21.86
CA ARG A 97 -6.12 -1.27 20.74
C ARG A 97 -6.99 -1.59 19.53
N TYR A 98 -7.18 -0.62 18.65
CA TYR A 98 -7.91 -0.81 17.39
C TYR A 98 -6.94 -0.84 16.20
N ASN A 99 -6.78 -1.99 15.57
CA ASN A 99 -5.95 -2.14 14.39
C ASN A 99 -6.65 -1.51 13.18
N VAL A 100 -6.12 -0.39 12.71
CA VAL A 100 -6.74 0.40 11.63
C VAL A 100 -6.64 -0.26 10.26
N LEU A 101 -5.67 -1.16 10.04
CA LEU A 101 -5.52 -1.91 8.79
C LEU A 101 -6.48 -3.10 8.71
N ASP A 102 -6.49 -3.92 9.76
CA ASP A 102 -7.38 -5.08 9.86
C ASP A 102 -8.80 -4.69 10.28
N ARG A 103 -8.99 -3.45 10.79
CA ARG A 103 -10.26 -2.88 11.27
C ARG A 103 -10.91 -3.75 12.33
N VAL A 104 -10.12 -4.18 13.27
CA VAL A 104 -10.54 -5.04 14.36
C VAL A 104 -9.88 -4.57 15.65
N ALA A 105 -10.63 -4.62 16.75
CA ALA A 105 -10.05 -4.46 18.07
C ALA A 105 -9.11 -5.63 18.36
N GLU A 106 -7.98 -5.36 18.97
CA GLU A 106 -7.02 -6.34 19.47
C GLU A 106 -6.89 -6.18 20.97
N ILE A 107 -6.84 -7.29 21.69
CA ILE A 107 -6.68 -7.29 23.15
C ILE A 107 -5.53 -8.19 23.57
N ARG A 108 -5.03 -7.88 24.76
CA ARG A 108 -4.05 -8.69 25.49
C ARG A 108 -4.38 -8.62 26.97
N HIS A 109 -4.25 -9.71 27.72
CA HIS A 109 -4.42 -9.66 29.17
C HIS A 109 -3.31 -8.85 29.84
N HIS A 110 -3.65 -7.97 30.78
CA HIS A 110 -2.66 -7.22 31.56
C HIS A 110 -1.64 -8.09 32.28
N ASN A 111 -2.08 -9.26 32.76
CA ASN A 111 -1.24 -10.19 33.50
C ASN A 111 -0.21 -10.89 32.62
N ASP A 112 -0.24 -10.72 31.31
CA ASP A 112 0.65 -11.36 30.35
C ASP A 112 1.16 -10.31 29.33
N ALA A 113 2.02 -9.42 29.84
CA ALA A 113 2.57 -8.31 29.05
C ALA A 113 3.40 -8.76 27.85
N ASP A 114 3.95 -9.98 27.91
CA ASP A 114 4.74 -10.57 26.82
C ASP A 114 3.89 -11.30 25.77
N ALA A 115 2.60 -11.55 26.07
CA ALA A 115 1.70 -12.18 25.11
C ALA A 115 1.42 -11.26 23.91
N PRO A 116 1.27 -11.81 22.71
CA PRO A 116 0.87 -11.03 21.55
C PRO A 116 -0.58 -10.54 21.69
N PHE A 117 -0.86 -9.37 21.12
CA PHE A 117 -2.23 -8.90 20.94
C PHE A 117 -3.01 -9.86 20.03
N VAL A 118 -4.21 -10.22 20.46
CA VAL A 118 -5.11 -11.15 19.74
C VAL A 118 -6.29 -10.38 19.17
N PRO A 119 -6.62 -10.55 17.87
CA PRO A 119 -7.81 -9.95 17.30
C PRO A 119 -9.09 -10.44 18.00
N VAL A 120 -10.02 -9.53 18.27
CA VAL A 120 -11.29 -9.85 18.92
C VAL A 120 -12.19 -10.61 17.94
N SER A 121 -12.08 -11.93 17.99
CA SER A 121 -13.00 -12.85 17.32
C SER A 121 -14.31 -12.99 18.11
N LYS A 122 -15.31 -13.66 17.52
CA LYS A 122 -16.55 -14.00 18.25
C LYS A 122 -16.27 -14.77 19.55
N LEU A 123 -15.27 -15.66 19.55
CA LEU A 123 -14.87 -16.39 20.74
C LEU A 123 -14.33 -15.46 21.82
N VAL A 124 -13.37 -14.60 21.46
CA VAL A 124 -12.76 -13.64 22.38
C VAL A 124 -13.80 -12.68 22.95
N ARG A 125 -14.70 -12.15 22.12
CA ARG A 125 -15.79 -11.30 22.57
C ARG A 125 -16.70 -11.97 23.60
N ASN A 126 -17.12 -13.21 23.33
CA ASN A 126 -17.93 -13.95 24.30
C ASN A 126 -17.17 -14.19 25.62
N THR A 127 -15.86 -14.39 25.56
CA THR A 127 -15.02 -14.49 26.78
C THR A 127 -15.04 -13.20 27.57
N ILE A 128 -14.87 -12.04 26.91
CA ILE A 128 -14.96 -10.72 27.56
C ILE A 128 -16.31 -10.55 28.28
N VAL A 129 -17.42 -10.87 27.60
CA VAL A 129 -18.77 -10.78 28.19
C VAL A 129 -18.90 -11.67 29.44
N ILE A 130 -18.41 -12.91 29.35
CA ILE A 130 -18.44 -13.86 30.49
C ILE A 130 -17.60 -13.33 31.65
N ASP A 131 -16.44 -12.75 31.40
CA ASP A 131 -15.58 -12.21 32.45
C ASP A 131 -16.16 -10.95 33.10
N LEU A 132 -16.85 -10.11 32.32
CA LEU A 132 -17.63 -8.99 32.86
C LEU A 132 -18.79 -9.47 33.72
N HIS A 133 -19.54 -10.50 33.32
CA HIS A 133 -20.62 -11.11 34.11
C HIS A 133 -20.11 -11.69 35.45
N LYS A 134 -18.95 -12.39 35.43
CA LYS A 134 -18.32 -12.90 36.66
C LYS A 134 -18.00 -11.80 37.69
N ARG A 135 -17.74 -10.58 37.18
CA ARG A 135 -17.48 -9.39 38.01
C ARG A 135 -18.75 -8.58 38.34
N GLY A 136 -19.92 -9.10 37.99
CA GLY A 136 -21.21 -8.48 38.28
C GLY A 136 -21.61 -7.36 37.31
N CYS A 137 -20.99 -7.27 36.14
CA CYS A 137 -21.36 -6.32 35.08
C CYS A 137 -22.15 -7.05 33.98
N MET A 138 -23.48 -6.93 34.01
CA MET A 138 -24.40 -7.69 33.15
C MET A 138 -24.62 -6.98 31.83
N VAL A 139 -23.63 -7.01 30.93
CA VAL A 139 -23.66 -6.42 29.60
C VAL A 139 -23.97 -7.47 28.54
N TRP A 140 -24.45 -7.02 27.35
CA TRP A 140 -24.68 -7.84 26.19
C TRP A 140 -23.51 -7.71 25.17
N ASN A 141 -23.42 -8.67 24.25
CA ASN A 141 -22.43 -8.62 23.18
C ASN A 141 -22.41 -7.28 22.44
N ASN A 142 -23.58 -6.68 22.19
CA ASN A 142 -23.69 -5.39 21.50
C ASN A 142 -23.08 -4.23 22.30
N ASP A 143 -23.07 -4.30 23.62
CA ASP A 143 -22.45 -3.26 24.45
C ASP A 143 -20.93 -3.37 24.38
N VAL A 144 -20.41 -4.59 24.41
CA VAL A 144 -18.98 -4.86 24.20
C VAL A 144 -18.56 -4.46 22.77
N ASP A 145 -19.36 -4.74 21.76
CA ASP A 145 -19.08 -4.31 20.39
C ASP A 145 -19.02 -2.77 20.29
N ARG A 146 -19.95 -2.05 20.92
CA ARG A 146 -19.91 -0.57 20.97
C ARG A 146 -18.65 -0.03 21.60
N ILE A 147 -18.14 -0.65 22.66
CA ILE A 147 -16.88 -0.25 23.28
C ILE A 147 -15.73 -0.50 22.32
N LEU A 148 -15.61 -1.72 21.77
CA LEU A 148 -14.50 -2.16 20.95
C LEU A 148 -14.46 -1.51 19.55
N GLU A 149 -15.58 -1.04 19.02
CA GLU A 149 -15.70 -0.36 17.72
C GLU A 149 -15.85 1.16 17.83
N SER A 150 -15.67 1.72 19.04
CA SER A 150 -15.76 3.16 19.28
C SER A 150 -14.42 3.86 19.20
N SER A 151 -14.45 5.20 19.19
CA SER A 151 -13.28 6.06 19.30
C SER A 151 -12.56 6.01 20.65
N TYR A 152 -13.13 5.29 21.62
CA TYR A 152 -12.53 5.00 22.91
C TYR A 152 -11.27 4.13 22.76
N MET A 153 -11.26 3.26 21.78
CA MET A 153 -10.12 2.39 21.49
C MET A 153 -8.94 3.16 20.91
N THR A 154 -7.75 2.95 21.49
CA THR A 154 -6.52 3.56 20.97
C THR A 154 -6.21 3.06 19.55
N PRO A 155 -6.16 3.94 18.54
CA PRO A 155 -5.86 3.52 17.18
C PRO A 155 -4.42 3.01 17.08
N TYR A 156 -4.25 1.83 16.51
CA TYR A 156 -2.99 1.17 16.27
C TYR A 156 -2.75 0.95 14.78
N HIS A 157 -1.70 1.55 14.26
CA HIS A 157 -1.27 1.32 12.88
C HIS A 157 0.00 0.47 12.88
N PRO A 158 -0.04 -0.80 12.48
CA PRO A 158 1.07 -1.75 12.62
C PRO A 158 2.39 -1.25 12.07
N PHE A 159 2.40 -0.70 10.86
CA PHE A 159 3.63 -0.23 10.22
C PHE A 159 4.20 1.00 10.93
N THR A 160 3.36 1.95 11.30
CA THR A 160 3.81 3.15 12.03
C THR A 160 4.35 2.79 13.40
N SER A 161 3.68 1.90 14.10
CA SER A 161 4.14 1.43 15.42
C SER A 161 5.47 0.69 15.32
N TYR A 162 5.63 -0.17 14.30
CA TYR A 162 6.89 -0.82 14.03
C TYR A 162 8.01 0.18 13.73
N LEU A 163 7.76 1.15 12.83
CA LEU A 163 8.76 2.16 12.48
C LEU A 163 9.14 3.05 13.67
N LYS A 164 8.20 3.33 14.59
CA LYS A 164 8.47 4.09 15.81
C LYS A 164 9.25 3.31 16.86
N SER A 165 9.16 1.99 16.88
CA SER A 165 9.91 1.13 17.82
C SER A 165 11.34 0.85 17.39
N LEU A 166 11.73 1.28 16.19
CA LEU A 166 13.09 1.04 15.69
C LEU A 166 14.14 1.84 16.46
N PRO A 167 15.32 1.25 16.73
CA PRO A 167 16.45 1.99 17.27
C PRO A 167 16.99 3.00 16.26
N ALA A 168 17.85 3.89 16.70
CA ALA A 168 18.61 4.73 15.78
C ALA A 168 19.51 3.86 14.89
N TRP A 169 19.63 4.24 13.61
CA TRP A 169 20.53 3.55 12.68
C TRP A 169 21.99 3.72 13.10
N ASP A 170 22.73 2.63 13.10
CA ASP A 170 24.15 2.60 13.52
C ASP A 170 25.14 3.01 12.41
N GLY A 171 24.65 3.43 11.24
CA GLY A 171 25.46 3.87 10.10
C GLY A 171 25.99 2.75 9.22
N ARG A 172 25.70 1.46 9.51
CA ARG A 172 26.13 0.33 8.67
C ARG A 172 25.11 -0.03 7.63
N ASP A 173 25.56 -0.24 6.40
CA ASP A 173 24.69 -0.71 5.32
C ASP A 173 24.33 -2.19 5.51
N ARG A 174 23.04 -2.48 5.55
CA ARG A 174 22.46 -3.83 5.62
C ARG A 174 21.65 -4.19 4.38
N VAL A 175 21.32 -3.21 3.57
CA VAL A 175 20.50 -3.43 2.38
C VAL A 175 21.34 -4.04 1.26
N THR A 176 22.53 -3.53 1.01
CA THR A 176 23.40 -4.08 -0.05
C THR A 176 23.81 -5.53 0.22
N PRO A 177 24.23 -5.95 1.43
CA PRO A 177 24.50 -7.36 1.72
C PRO A 177 23.25 -8.25 1.54
N LEU A 178 22.07 -7.75 1.85
CA LEU A 178 20.81 -8.47 1.61
C LEU A 178 20.52 -8.63 0.11
N ALA A 179 20.73 -7.58 -0.70
CA ALA A 179 20.59 -7.65 -2.16
C ALA A 179 21.57 -8.66 -2.76
N MET A 180 22.81 -8.68 -2.29
CA MET A 180 23.89 -9.58 -2.76
C MET A 180 23.60 -11.05 -2.50
N ARG A 181 22.67 -11.40 -1.61
CA ARG A 181 22.22 -12.79 -1.45
C ARG A 181 21.52 -13.33 -2.71
N VAL A 182 20.96 -12.43 -3.51
CA VAL A 182 20.29 -12.77 -4.77
C VAL A 182 21.24 -12.63 -5.94
N SER A 183 21.96 -11.50 -6.05
CA SER A 183 22.89 -11.21 -7.12
C SER A 183 23.86 -10.11 -6.75
N HIS A 184 25.11 -10.24 -7.22
CA HIS A 184 26.13 -9.19 -7.11
C HIS A 184 26.06 -8.13 -8.22
N ASP A 185 25.03 -8.15 -9.06
CA ASP A 185 24.79 -7.12 -10.08
C ASP A 185 24.57 -5.76 -9.42
N ALA A 186 25.36 -4.76 -9.80
CA ALA A 186 25.28 -3.41 -9.26
C ALA A 186 23.92 -2.74 -9.53
N LEU A 187 23.33 -2.99 -10.72
CA LEU A 187 22.01 -2.46 -11.05
C LEU A 187 20.93 -3.10 -10.16
N TRP A 188 21.01 -4.41 -9.94
CA TRP A 188 20.13 -5.11 -8.99
C TRP A 188 20.22 -4.51 -7.59
N CYS A 189 21.43 -4.37 -7.05
CA CYS A 189 21.64 -3.81 -5.71
C CYS A 189 21.02 -2.41 -5.58
N THR A 190 21.19 -1.56 -6.59
CA THR A 190 20.60 -0.21 -6.64
C THR A 190 19.08 -0.25 -6.71
N VAL A 191 18.52 -1.10 -7.58
CA VAL A 191 17.07 -1.23 -7.75
C VAL A 191 16.41 -1.79 -6.51
N PHE A 192 16.99 -2.84 -5.93
CA PHE A 192 16.46 -3.48 -4.74
C PHE A 192 16.50 -2.55 -3.51
N HIS A 193 17.60 -1.82 -3.31
CA HIS A 193 17.74 -0.84 -2.23
C HIS A 193 16.64 0.23 -2.34
N ARG A 194 16.52 0.84 -3.51
CA ARG A 194 15.51 1.88 -3.74
C ARG A 194 14.08 1.36 -3.63
N TRP A 195 13.85 0.14 -4.06
CA TRP A 195 12.56 -0.52 -3.93
C TRP A 195 12.19 -0.78 -2.46
N LEU A 196 13.13 -1.28 -1.63
CA LEU A 196 12.91 -1.43 -0.18
C LEU A 196 12.65 -0.09 0.51
N ARG A 197 13.42 0.94 0.16
CA ARG A 197 13.19 2.32 0.65
C ARG A 197 11.80 2.82 0.28
N GLY A 198 11.36 2.59 -0.95
CA GLY A 198 10.01 2.93 -1.40
C GLY A 198 8.90 2.20 -0.64
N MET A 199 9.14 0.95 -0.22
CA MET A 199 8.22 0.20 0.63
C MET A 199 8.06 0.87 2.01
N VAL A 200 9.16 1.22 2.66
CA VAL A 200 9.15 1.91 3.96
C VAL A 200 8.55 3.31 3.86
N ALA A 201 8.84 4.04 2.77
CA ALA A 201 8.22 5.36 2.52
C ALA A 201 6.69 5.26 2.40
N GLY A 202 6.18 4.21 1.75
CA GLY A 202 4.74 3.92 1.67
C GLY A 202 4.13 3.66 3.06
N TRP A 203 4.79 2.89 3.91
CA TRP A 203 4.34 2.64 5.28
C TRP A 203 4.34 3.91 6.14
N TYR A 204 5.39 4.70 6.05
CA TYR A 204 5.53 5.96 6.78
C TYR A 204 4.45 6.97 6.37
N GLY A 205 4.23 7.14 5.05
CA GLY A 205 3.21 8.04 4.52
C GLY A 205 1.79 7.63 4.90
N ALA A 206 1.46 6.34 4.83
CA ALA A 206 0.16 5.80 5.21
C ALA A 206 -0.14 6.00 6.71
N GLY A 207 0.89 5.82 7.56
CA GLY A 207 0.75 6.02 9.01
C GLY A 207 0.43 7.46 9.40
N ARG A 208 1.00 8.44 8.70
CA ARG A 208 0.73 9.86 8.97
C ARG A 208 -0.72 10.26 8.66
N GLY A 209 -1.31 9.70 7.62
CA GLY A 209 -2.71 9.97 7.24
C GLY A 209 -3.73 9.43 8.24
N THR A 210 -3.43 8.33 8.92
CA THR A 210 -4.37 7.66 9.85
C THR A 210 -4.21 8.07 11.31
N ALA A 211 -2.99 8.41 11.74
CA ALA A 211 -2.68 8.68 13.14
C ALA A 211 -3.15 10.07 13.64
N CYS A 212 -3.40 11.02 12.73
CA CYS A 212 -3.68 12.41 13.10
C CYS A 212 -5.06 12.92 12.71
N GLY A 213 -5.89 12.10 12.01
CA GLY A 213 -7.18 12.59 11.48
C GLY A 213 -7.02 13.76 10.49
N LEU A 214 -5.79 14.11 10.13
CA LEU A 214 -5.48 15.19 9.18
C LEU A 214 -5.78 14.71 7.76
N PRO A 215 -6.36 15.56 6.91
CA PRO A 215 -6.58 15.24 5.51
C PRO A 215 -5.24 14.88 4.87
N PHE A 216 -5.26 13.84 4.06
CA PHE A 216 -4.12 13.33 3.30
C PHE A 216 -3.43 14.50 2.57
N SER A 217 -2.23 14.87 3.00
CA SER A 217 -1.47 15.92 2.31
C SER A 217 -1.09 15.41 0.92
N THR A 218 -1.40 16.19 -0.12
CA THR A 218 -1.03 15.92 -1.51
C THR A 218 0.48 15.69 -1.69
N ALA A 219 1.32 16.21 -0.79
CA ALA A 219 2.76 15.95 -0.76
C ALA A 219 3.11 14.49 -0.36
N ALA A 220 2.30 13.83 0.50
CA ALA A 220 2.46 12.40 0.80
C ALA A 220 1.93 11.51 -0.34
N SER A 221 0.99 12.01 -1.14
CA SER A 221 0.51 11.38 -2.37
C SER A 221 1.60 11.33 -3.46
N ALA A 222 2.58 12.24 -3.43
CA ALA A 222 3.74 12.20 -4.33
C ALA A 222 4.71 11.05 -4.01
N THR A 223 4.66 10.48 -2.81
CA THR A 223 5.36 9.24 -2.43
C THR A 223 4.46 8.01 -2.62
N GLY A 224 3.52 8.07 -3.56
CA GLY A 224 2.70 6.91 -3.92
C GLY A 224 3.59 5.69 -4.05
N GLY A 225 3.29 4.63 -3.30
CA GLY A 225 4.08 3.41 -3.10
C GLY A 225 4.88 2.92 -4.30
N ASN A 226 5.73 1.93 -4.13
CA ASN A 226 6.61 1.42 -5.17
C ASN A 226 5.93 1.25 -6.53
N ALA A 227 6.37 1.99 -7.54
CA ALA A 227 5.93 1.82 -8.92
C ALA A 227 6.69 0.70 -9.65
N MET A 228 7.69 0.09 -9.02
CA MET A 228 8.55 -0.99 -9.52
C MET A 228 8.17 -2.33 -8.89
N ILE A 229 8.23 -3.39 -9.68
CA ILE A 229 8.04 -4.78 -9.27
C ILE A 229 9.32 -5.55 -9.61
N PRO A 230 10.16 -5.90 -8.63
CA PRO A 230 11.25 -6.85 -8.83
C PRO A 230 10.69 -8.26 -9.10
N LEU A 231 11.24 -8.94 -10.10
CA LEU A 231 10.92 -10.32 -10.45
C LEU A 231 12.18 -11.18 -10.35
N LEU A 232 12.18 -12.16 -9.47
CA LEU A 232 13.27 -13.13 -9.32
C LEU A 232 13.04 -14.30 -10.28
N VAL A 233 13.95 -14.47 -11.23
CA VAL A 233 13.78 -15.37 -12.37
C VAL A 233 14.85 -16.45 -12.35
N SER A 234 14.46 -17.72 -12.49
CA SER A 234 15.38 -18.83 -12.79
C SER A 234 14.60 -19.99 -13.39
N GLU A 235 15.17 -20.74 -14.31
CA GLU A 235 14.58 -22.01 -14.79
C GLU A 235 14.66 -23.09 -13.72
N GLU A 236 15.69 -23.05 -12.89
CA GLU A 236 15.88 -23.98 -11.80
C GLU A 236 14.88 -23.71 -10.66
N GLN A 237 14.29 -24.80 -10.17
CA GLN A 237 13.45 -24.79 -8.98
C GLN A 237 14.32 -24.98 -7.73
N GLY A 238 13.79 -24.60 -6.57
CA GLY A 238 14.50 -24.82 -5.30
C GLY A 238 15.53 -23.75 -4.94
N LEU A 239 15.74 -22.71 -5.75
CA LEU A 239 16.67 -21.60 -5.44
C LEU A 239 16.16 -20.65 -4.36
N ARG A 240 15.09 -21.03 -3.63
CA ARG A 240 14.53 -20.32 -2.45
C ARG A 240 13.99 -18.92 -2.74
N LYS A 241 13.59 -18.60 -4.00
CA LYS A 241 13.06 -17.29 -4.41
C LYS A 241 11.88 -16.85 -3.54
N SER A 242 10.84 -17.66 -3.39
CA SER A 242 9.64 -17.33 -2.61
C SER A 242 9.94 -17.25 -1.11
N THR A 243 10.90 -18.05 -0.61
CA THR A 243 11.38 -17.95 0.77
C THR A 243 12.05 -16.62 1.03
N PHE A 244 12.90 -16.16 0.10
CA PHE A 244 13.53 -14.83 0.16
C PHE A 244 12.48 -13.71 0.19
N CYS A 245 11.46 -13.78 -0.68
CA CYS A 245 10.38 -12.79 -0.66
C CYS A 245 9.68 -12.71 0.69
N ARG A 246 9.42 -13.87 1.33
CA ARG A 246 8.75 -13.94 2.63
C ARG A 246 9.62 -13.41 3.77
N MET A 247 10.94 -13.67 3.74
CA MET A 247 11.85 -13.22 4.79
C MET A 247 12.13 -11.71 4.77
N LEU A 248 11.70 -10.97 3.75
CA LEU A 248 11.88 -9.52 3.73
C LEU A 248 11.10 -8.81 4.84
N LEU A 249 9.99 -9.38 5.31
CA LEU A 249 9.24 -8.81 6.43
C LEU A 249 9.65 -9.43 7.76
N PRO A 250 9.82 -8.61 8.82
CA PRO A 250 10.06 -9.09 10.18
C PRO A 250 8.83 -9.86 10.69
N ASP A 251 9.03 -10.67 11.74
CA ASP A 251 8.00 -11.55 12.29
C ASP A 251 6.73 -10.77 12.70
N ASP A 252 6.90 -9.59 13.30
CA ASP A 252 5.80 -8.73 13.73
C ASP A 252 4.89 -8.28 12.58
N LEU A 253 5.45 -8.14 11.38
CA LEU A 253 4.74 -7.69 10.17
C LEU A 253 4.44 -8.83 9.20
N ARG A 254 4.84 -10.07 9.50
CA ARG A 254 4.71 -11.21 8.58
C ARG A 254 3.27 -11.54 8.22
N ARG A 255 2.30 -11.22 9.09
CA ARG A 255 0.87 -11.36 8.78
C ARG A 255 0.40 -10.44 7.65
N TYR A 256 1.17 -9.42 7.31
CA TYR A 256 0.92 -8.50 6.19
C TYR A 256 1.69 -8.88 4.92
N TYR A 257 2.24 -10.07 4.86
CA TYR A 257 2.74 -10.72 3.65
C TYR A 257 1.65 -11.60 3.03
N THR A 258 1.58 -11.61 1.70
CA THR A 258 0.76 -12.59 0.98
C THR A 258 1.42 -13.05 -0.31
N ASP A 259 1.31 -14.34 -0.61
CA ASP A 259 1.63 -14.99 -1.88
C ASP A 259 0.35 -15.45 -2.62
N LYS A 260 -0.83 -15.25 -2.00
CA LYS A 260 -2.14 -15.59 -2.53
C LYS A 260 -2.89 -14.34 -2.96
N PHE A 261 -2.37 -13.68 -4.01
CA PHE A 261 -2.95 -12.44 -4.51
C PHE A 261 -3.71 -12.66 -5.80
N GLU A 262 -5.02 -12.48 -5.77
CA GLU A 262 -5.90 -12.62 -6.92
C GLU A 262 -6.18 -11.26 -7.55
N LEU A 263 -5.91 -11.13 -8.84
CA LEU A 263 -6.20 -9.92 -9.63
C LEU A 263 -7.67 -9.83 -10.09
N THR A 264 -8.56 -10.66 -9.52
CA THR A 264 -9.98 -10.72 -9.78
C THR A 264 -10.76 -10.02 -8.66
N GLY A 265 -11.80 -9.25 -9.01
CA GLY A 265 -12.65 -8.53 -8.04
C GLY A 265 -12.03 -7.21 -7.56
N ASN A 266 -12.56 -6.07 -8.04
CA ASN A 266 -11.95 -4.76 -7.78
C ASN A 266 -11.91 -4.39 -6.29
N ASP A 267 -13.03 -4.54 -5.57
CA ASP A 267 -13.13 -4.10 -4.16
C ASP A 267 -12.21 -4.88 -3.21
N ARG A 268 -12.09 -6.20 -3.42
CA ARG A 268 -11.18 -7.05 -2.64
C ARG A 268 -9.71 -6.74 -2.91
N LEU A 269 -9.40 -6.42 -4.16
CA LEU A 269 -8.08 -6.07 -4.61
C LEU A 269 -7.60 -4.76 -3.96
N GLU A 270 -8.44 -3.73 -4.00
CA GLU A 270 -8.12 -2.43 -3.41
C GLU A 270 -7.96 -2.52 -1.89
N LEU A 271 -8.80 -3.33 -1.24
CA LEU A 271 -8.66 -3.60 0.20
C LEU A 271 -7.34 -4.31 0.51
N ALA A 272 -6.94 -5.28 -0.31
CA ALA A 272 -5.66 -5.97 -0.15
C ALA A 272 -4.46 -5.02 -0.31
N LEU A 273 -4.53 -4.07 -1.24
CA LEU A 273 -3.47 -3.08 -1.47
C LEU A 273 -3.31 -2.08 -0.32
N SER A 274 -4.38 -1.80 0.43
CA SER A 274 -4.31 -0.94 1.62
C SER A 274 -3.90 -1.69 2.89
N ARG A 275 -3.93 -3.03 2.88
CA ARG A 275 -3.70 -3.89 4.04
C ARG A 275 -2.32 -4.53 4.04
N PHE A 276 -1.92 -5.17 2.92
CA PHE A 276 -0.67 -5.91 2.86
C PHE A 276 0.54 -4.98 2.69
N ALA A 277 1.62 -5.28 3.40
CA ALA A 277 2.91 -4.62 3.24
C ALA A 277 3.64 -5.07 1.97
N LEU A 278 3.61 -6.38 1.75
CA LEU A 278 4.33 -7.04 0.65
C LEU A 278 3.47 -8.13 0.02
N VAL A 279 3.28 -8.01 -1.28
CA VAL A 279 2.58 -8.99 -2.12
C VAL A 279 3.61 -9.69 -3.00
N ASN A 280 3.76 -11.00 -2.82
CA ASN A 280 4.55 -11.83 -3.72
C ASN A 280 3.67 -12.38 -4.84
N LEU A 281 3.97 -12.00 -6.07
CA LEU A 281 3.37 -12.57 -7.27
C LEU A 281 4.09 -13.87 -7.62
N ASP A 282 3.78 -14.91 -6.86
CA ASP A 282 4.42 -16.21 -7.04
C ASP A 282 4.02 -16.81 -8.39
N GLU A 283 4.99 -17.45 -9.08
CA GLU A 283 4.78 -17.99 -10.43
C GLU A 283 4.20 -16.94 -11.41
N PHE A 284 4.86 -15.78 -11.50
CA PHE A 284 4.43 -14.66 -12.33
C PHE A 284 4.16 -15.04 -13.80
N ASP A 285 4.79 -16.07 -14.30
CA ASP A 285 4.56 -16.64 -15.64
C ASP A 285 3.14 -17.18 -15.87
N ARG A 286 2.38 -17.45 -14.81
CA ARG A 286 0.96 -17.84 -14.90
C ARG A 286 0.03 -16.67 -15.15
N TYR A 287 0.50 -15.45 -14.94
CA TYR A 287 -0.31 -14.25 -15.13
C TYR A 287 -0.44 -13.92 -16.63
N SER A 288 -1.68 -13.80 -17.10
CA SER A 288 -1.95 -13.41 -18.49
C SER A 288 -1.51 -11.97 -18.78
N GLN A 289 -1.38 -11.61 -20.05
CA GLN A 289 -1.08 -10.24 -20.47
C GLN A 289 -2.07 -9.20 -19.92
N ARG A 290 -3.37 -9.59 -19.73
CA ARG A 290 -4.39 -8.73 -19.12
C ARG A 290 -4.08 -8.47 -17.65
N HIS A 291 -3.61 -9.47 -16.92
CA HIS A 291 -3.17 -9.34 -15.54
C HIS A 291 -1.94 -8.43 -15.42
N ALA A 292 -0.96 -8.58 -16.30
CA ALA A 292 0.20 -7.70 -16.34
C ALA A 292 -0.19 -6.23 -16.61
N ALA A 293 -1.14 -5.97 -17.51
CA ALA A 293 -1.68 -4.63 -17.76
C ALA A 293 -2.40 -4.06 -16.53
N LYS A 294 -3.19 -4.88 -15.83
CA LYS A 294 -3.87 -4.48 -14.59
C LYS A 294 -2.87 -4.15 -13.49
N LEU A 295 -1.83 -4.97 -13.30
CA LEU A 295 -0.74 -4.71 -12.35
C LEU A 295 -0.02 -3.39 -12.64
N LYS A 296 0.28 -3.09 -13.90
CA LYS A 296 0.88 -1.81 -14.31
C LYS A 296 0.07 -0.59 -13.88
N ASN A 297 -1.25 -0.70 -13.86
CA ASN A 297 -2.13 0.36 -13.38
C ASN A 297 -2.14 0.40 -11.85
N LEU A 298 -2.26 -0.75 -11.18
CA LEU A 298 -2.33 -0.85 -9.72
C LEU A 298 -1.07 -0.28 -9.04
N VAL A 299 0.13 -0.54 -9.58
CA VAL A 299 1.37 -0.02 -9.00
C VAL A 299 1.54 1.50 -9.16
N GLN A 300 0.70 2.16 -9.94
CA GLN A 300 0.70 3.62 -10.08
C GLN A 300 -0.33 4.31 -9.17
N LEU A 301 -1.27 3.56 -8.60
CA LEU A 301 -2.23 4.12 -7.68
C LEU A 301 -1.53 4.50 -6.37
N GLY A 302 -1.64 5.76 -5.95
CA GLY A 302 -1.19 6.20 -4.63
C GLY A 302 -2.27 6.01 -3.58
N THR A 303 -3.51 6.25 -3.96
CA THR A 303 -4.71 6.13 -3.13
C THR A 303 -5.79 5.34 -3.86
N MET A 304 -6.68 4.74 -3.12
CA MET A 304 -7.81 3.97 -3.62
C MET A 304 -9.09 4.48 -3.01
N GLN A 305 -10.15 4.55 -3.82
CA GLN A 305 -11.47 4.96 -3.37
C GLN A 305 -12.35 3.72 -3.19
N LEU A 306 -12.56 3.33 -1.94
CA LEU A 306 -13.37 2.16 -1.57
C LEU A 306 -14.76 2.60 -1.12
N ARG A 307 -15.78 2.02 -1.71
CA ARG A 307 -17.13 2.07 -1.17
C ARG A 307 -17.29 0.96 -0.14
N ARG A 308 -17.44 1.33 1.14
CA ARG A 308 -17.66 0.36 2.20
C ARG A 308 -19.10 -0.17 2.12
N PRO A 309 -19.31 -1.49 2.29
CA PRO A 309 -20.65 -2.00 2.57
C PRO A 309 -21.23 -1.26 3.79
N TYR A 310 -22.46 -0.77 3.67
CA TYR A 310 -23.19 -0.05 4.73
C TYR A 310 -22.67 1.35 5.11
N ALA A 311 -21.67 1.89 4.41
CA ALA A 311 -21.23 3.26 4.62
C ALA A 311 -21.88 4.22 3.60
N SER A 312 -22.20 5.43 4.04
CA SER A 312 -22.84 6.47 3.21
C SER A 312 -21.89 7.19 2.25
N GLY A 313 -20.62 6.74 2.09
CA GLY A 313 -19.64 7.42 1.27
C GLY A 313 -18.45 6.55 0.83
N PHE A 314 -17.62 7.11 -0.04
CA PHE A 314 -16.33 6.53 -0.40
C PHE A 314 -15.30 6.84 0.69
N SER A 315 -14.49 5.86 1.03
CA SER A 315 -13.31 6.05 1.89
C SER A 315 -12.07 6.03 1.01
N GLU A 316 -11.25 7.04 1.16
CA GLU A 316 -9.96 7.10 0.50
C GLU A 316 -8.93 6.38 1.38
N LEU A 317 -8.24 5.39 0.81
CA LEU A 317 -7.24 4.59 1.51
C LEU A 317 -5.90 4.69 0.77
N PRO A 318 -4.79 4.91 1.49
CA PRO A 318 -3.48 4.87 0.88
C PRO A 318 -3.11 3.45 0.46
N ARG A 319 -2.39 3.32 -0.65
CA ARG A 319 -1.76 2.07 -1.01
C ARG A 319 -0.48 1.89 -0.21
N VAL A 320 -0.40 0.83 0.58
CA VAL A 320 0.79 0.46 1.36
C VAL A 320 1.53 -0.72 0.73
N ALA A 321 0.86 -1.51 -0.10
CA ALA A 321 1.42 -2.71 -0.69
C ALA A 321 2.54 -2.40 -1.67
N SER A 322 3.69 -3.04 -1.47
CA SER A 322 4.74 -3.21 -2.47
C SER A 322 4.64 -4.60 -3.09
N PHE A 323 5.08 -4.72 -4.34
CA PHE A 323 5.04 -5.99 -5.06
C PHE A 323 6.45 -6.50 -5.32
N ILE A 324 6.61 -7.80 -5.21
CA ILE A 324 7.75 -8.59 -5.68
C ILE A 324 7.19 -9.82 -6.37
N GLY A 325 7.94 -10.49 -7.21
CA GLY A 325 7.44 -11.74 -7.79
C GLY A 325 8.54 -12.73 -8.08
N THR A 326 8.11 -13.98 -8.37
CA THR A 326 8.99 -15.07 -8.74
C THR A 326 8.55 -15.68 -10.06
N SER A 327 9.47 -16.22 -10.83
CA SER A 327 9.15 -16.96 -12.05
C SER A 327 10.18 -18.06 -12.31
N ASN A 328 9.70 -19.11 -12.99
CA ASN A 328 10.55 -20.18 -13.51
C ASN A 328 10.76 -20.06 -15.04
N ARG A 329 10.39 -18.95 -15.65
CA ARG A 329 10.54 -18.69 -17.08
C ARG A 329 11.20 -17.33 -17.30
N TYR A 330 11.97 -17.22 -18.37
CA TYR A 330 12.62 -15.96 -18.77
C TYR A 330 11.70 -15.09 -19.63
N ASP A 331 10.82 -15.67 -20.41
CA ASP A 331 9.94 -14.99 -21.38
C ASP A 331 8.72 -14.35 -20.69
N LEU A 332 8.95 -13.36 -19.84
CA LEU A 332 7.93 -12.76 -18.98
C LEU A 332 7.30 -11.49 -19.55
N LEU A 333 8.10 -10.68 -20.22
CA LEU A 333 7.69 -9.34 -20.62
C LEU A 333 7.23 -9.31 -22.07
N THR A 334 6.05 -8.74 -22.32
CA THR A 334 5.45 -8.69 -23.66
C THR A 334 5.46 -7.30 -24.29
N ASP A 335 5.58 -6.24 -23.48
CA ASP A 335 5.46 -4.86 -23.93
C ASP A 335 6.64 -4.02 -23.46
N PRO A 336 7.55 -3.63 -24.39
CA PRO A 336 8.71 -2.81 -24.06
C PRO A 336 8.36 -1.46 -23.44
N SER A 337 7.26 -0.84 -23.86
CA SER A 337 6.87 0.49 -23.40
C SER A 337 6.38 0.50 -21.95
N GLY A 338 5.83 -0.62 -21.49
CA GLY A 338 5.29 -0.76 -20.13
C GLY A 338 6.21 -1.52 -19.17
N SER A 339 7.34 -2.05 -19.64
CA SER A 339 8.24 -2.88 -18.84
C SER A 339 9.09 -2.11 -17.84
N ARG A 340 9.14 -0.79 -17.89
CA ARG A 340 9.84 0.04 -16.91
C ARG A 340 9.35 -0.15 -15.47
N ARG A 341 8.18 -0.79 -15.30
CA ARG A 341 7.61 -1.12 -13.99
C ARG A 341 8.08 -2.46 -13.44
N PHE A 342 8.79 -3.23 -14.24
CA PHE A 342 9.34 -4.51 -13.84
C PHE A 342 10.86 -4.45 -13.89
N TYR A 343 11.49 -5.13 -12.95
CA TYR A 343 12.92 -5.42 -12.99
C TYR A 343 13.11 -6.91 -12.82
N CYS A 344 13.57 -7.59 -13.86
CA CYS A 344 13.78 -9.03 -13.85
C CYS A 344 15.22 -9.34 -13.43
N GLN A 345 15.42 -9.99 -12.29
CA GLN A 345 16.72 -10.44 -11.83
C GLN A 345 16.87 -11.94 -11.97
N GLU A 346 17.86 -12.37 -12.74
CA GLU A 346 18.24 -13.78 -12.81
C GLU A 346 18.85 -14.23 -11.48
N VAL A 347 18.33 -15.35 -10.95
CA VAL A 347 18.86 -16.02 -9.75
C VAL A 347 19.61 -17.26 -10.24
N ARG A 348 20.92 -17.31 -9.97
CA ARG A 348 21.80 -18.38 -10.46
C ARG A 348 22.20 -19.38 -9.38
N GLU A 349 22.12 -18.97 -8.12
CA GLU A 349 22.53 -19.76 -6.96
C GLU A 349 21.42 -19.83 -5.93
N VAL A 350 21.50 -20.80 -5.03
CA VAL A 350 20.56 -20.90 -3.91
C VAL A 350 20.70 -19.68 -3.00
N ILE A 351 19.60 -18.94 -2.84
CA ILE A 351 19.59 -17.73 -2.02
C ILE A 351 19.80 -18.11 -0.53
N ASP A 352 20.74 -17.46 0.13
CA ASP A 352 20.90 -17.62 1.57
C ASP A 352 19.74 -16.96 2.33
N CYS A 353 18.83 -17.80 2.81
CA CYS A 353 17.72 -17.41 3.66
C CYS A 353 17.91 -17.85 5.13
N ASP A 354 19.02 -18.51 5.46
CA ASP A 354 19.28 -19.06 6.78
C ASP A 354 20.05 -18.11 7.67
N THR A 355 20.94 -17.28 7.09
CA THR A 355 21.66 -16.25 7.85
C THR A 355 20.63 -15.22 8.38
N PRO A 356 20.56 -15.04 9.72
CA PRO A 356 19.61 -14.11 10.32
C PRO A 356 19.78 -12.68 9.80
N LEU A 357 18.64 -11.95 9.70
CA LEU A 357 18.62 -10.54 9.39
C LEU A 357 18.46 -9.72 10.67
N ASP A 358 19.26 -8.67 10.80
CA ASP A 358 19.03 -7.63 11.79
C ASP A 358 17.94 -6.69 11.27
N TYR A 359 16.69 -7.10 11.43
CA TYR A 359 15.54 -6.33 10.95
C TYR A 359 15.46 -4.94 11.58
N ALA A 360 15.82 -4.82 12.86
CA ALA A 360 15.76 -3.54 13.55
C ALA A 360 16.67 -2.51 12.87
N GLN A 361 17.91 -2.88 12.57
CA GLN A 361 18.86 -1.99 11.91
C GLN A 361 18.64 -1.87 10.41
N LEU A 362 18.15 -2.93 9.73
CA LEU A 362 17.78 -2.87 8.31
C LEU A 362 16.69 -1.82 8.07
N TYR A 363 15.63 -1.87 8.87
CA TYR A 363 14.52 -0.93 8.73
C TYR A 363 14.83 0.46 9.33
N ALA A 364 15.72 0.54 10.34
CA ALA A 364 16.23 1.81 10.83
C ALA A 364 17.05 2.55 9.76
N GLN A 365 17.89 1.84 8.99
CA GLN A 365 18.60 2.39 7.82
C GLN A 365 17.59 2.96 6.81
N LEU A 366 16.63 2.14 6.37
CA LEU A 366 15.64 2.54 5.36
C LEU A 366 14.78 3.73 5.83
N LEU A 367 14.37 3.73 7.10
CA LEU A 367 13.63 4.85 7.68
C LEU A 367 14.48 6.12 7.73
N HIS A 368 15.76 6.03 8.15
CA HIS A 368 16.69 7.15 8.13
C HIS A 368 16.84 7.75 6.73
N GLU A 369 17.01 6.92 5.72
CA GLU A 369 17.12 7.34 4.32
C GLU A 369 15.83 8.04 3.82
N VAL A 370 14.63 7.52 4.18
CA VAL A 370 13.34 8.15 3.87
C VAL A 370 13.22 9.51 4.53
N LEU A 371 13.61 9.65 5.81
CA LEU A 371 13.56 10.89 6.56
C LEU A 371 14.58 11.92 6.06
N SER A 372 15.72 11.45 5.54
CA SER A 372 16.76 12.28 4.90
C SER A 372 16.37 12.74 3.49
N GLY A 373 15.24 12.26 2.96
CA GLY A 373 14.76 12.67 1.64
C GLY A 373 15.41 11.94 0.46
N GLU A 374 16.06 10.80 0.71
CA GLU A 374 16.64 9.98 -0.35
C GLU A 374 15.57 9.54 -1.38
N PRO A 375 15.89 9.53 -2.69
CA PRO A 375 14.90 9.27 -3.73
C PRO A 375 14.34 7.84 -3.67
N VAL A 376 13.04 7.71 -3.82
CA VAL A 376 12.30 6.44 -3.88
C VAL A 376 11.85 6.08 -5.30
N TYR A 377 12.07 6.97 -6.26
CA TYR A 377 11.74 6.80 -7.69
C TYR A 377 13.00 6.75 -8.54
N PHE A 378 12.88 6.20 -9.75
CA PHE A 378 13.97 6.07 -10.70
C PHE A 378 13.98 7.26 -11.66
N THR A 379 15.17 7.74 -12.02
CA THR A 379 15.37 8.73 -13.07
C THR A 379 15.17 8.12 -14.45
N HIS A 380 14.97 8.94 -15.49
CA HIS A 380 14.83 8.45 -16.86
C HIS A 380 16.06 7.65 -17.34
N ALA A 381 17.27 8.01 -16.91
CA ALA A 381 18.48 7.27 -17.24
C ALA A 381 18.49 5.88 -16.60
N GLU A 382 18.08 5.78 -15.34
CA GLU A 382 17.96 4.50 -14.62
C GLU A 382 16.82 3.65 -15.22
N GLU A 383 15.68 4.25 -15.56
CA GLU A 383 14.59 3.54 -16.24
C GLU A 383 15.08 2.98 -17.59
N ALA A 384 15.90 3.72 -18.35
CA ALA A 384 16.49 3.25 -19.60
C ALA A 384 17.46 2.07 -19.37
N ALA A 385 18.30 2.14 -18.32
CA ALA A 385 19.18 1.04 -17.94
C ALA A 385 18.39 -0.22 -17.56
N ILE A 386 17.31 -0.06 -16.76
CA ILE A 386 16.39 -1.15 -16.40
C ILE A 386 15.74 -1.76 -17.64
N GLN A 387 15.28 -0.94 -18.59
CA GLN A 387 14.68 -1.44 -19.83
C GLN A 387 15.69 -2.19 -20.68
N GLN A 388 16.94 -1.74 -20.73
CA GLN A 388 18.01 -2.44 -21.44
C GLN A 388 18.32 -3.79 -20.80
N HIS A 389 18.45 -3.85 -19.48
CA HIS A 389 18.63 -5.08 -18.71
C HIS A 389 17.48 -6.07 -18.97
N ASN A 390 16.25 -5.60 -18.96
CA ASN A 390 15.06 -6.42 -19.20
C ASN A 390 14.93 -7.01 -20.60
N ARG A 391 15.77 -6.63 -21.57
CA ARG A 391 15.70 -7.16 -22.95
C ARG A 391 15.83 -8.68 -23.00
N LEU A 392 16.55 -9.28 -22.09
CA LEU A 392 16.74 -10.73 -22.00
C LEU A 392 15.45 -11.48 -21.59
N PHE A 393 14.48 -10.77 -20.99
CA PHE A 393 13.26 -11.34 -20.43
C PHE A 393 12.00 -11.05 -21.27
N TYR A 394 12.19 -10.54 -22.49
CA TYR A 394 11.06 -10.35 -23.40
C TYR A 394 10.68 -11.66 -24.07
N GLN A 395 9.37 -11.91 -24.13
CA GLN A 395 8.85 -13.00 -24.95
C GLN A 395 9.27 -12.78 -26.39
N SER A 396 9.90 -13.79 -27.00
CA SER A 396 10.06 -13.80 -28.43
C SER A 396 8.67 -14.04 -29.05
N SER A 397 8.22 -13.09 -29.84
CA SER A 397 6.96 -13.30 -30.53
C SER A 397 7.16 -14.32 -31.68
N PRO A 398 6.17 -15.19 -31.96
CA PRO A 398 6.29 -16.14 -33.06
C PRO A 398 6.68 -15.47 -34.40
N ILE A 399 6.26 -14.21 -34.59
CA ILE A 399 6.60 -13.45 -35.77
C ILE A 399 8.08 -13.01 -35.77
N ARG A 400 8.68 -12.74 -34.59
CA ARG A 400 10.11 -12.48 -34.45
C ARG A 400 10.92 -13.71 -34.80
N GLU A 401 10.53 -14.88 -34.31
CA GLU A 401 11.17 -16.15 -34.64
C GLU A 401 11.10 -16.45 -36.13
N CYS A 402 9.94 -16.27 -36.76
CA CYS A 402 9.79 -16.40 -38.22
C CYS A 402 10.70 -15.43 -38.98
N PHE A 403 10.80 -14.17 -38.50
CA PHE A 403 11.67 -13.17 -39.12
C PHE A 403 13.14 -13.58 -39.03
N VAL A 404 13.62 -13.90 -37.80
CA VAL A 404 15.02 -14.31 -37.56
C VAL A 404 15.40 -15.58 -38.36
N ARG A 405 14.43 -16.46 -38.56
CA ARG A 405 14.64 -17.66 -39.40
C ARG A 405 14.81 -17.35 -40.89
N CYS A 406 14.05 -16.39 -41.42
CA CYS A 406 14.02 -16.07 -42.83
C CYS A 406 14.94 -14.91 -43.25
N TYR A 407 15.30 -14.04 -42.31
CA TYR A 407 16.07 -12.82 -42.59
C TYR A 407 17.30 -12.71 -41.66
N GLU A 408 18.34 -12.04 -42.17
CA GLU A 408 19.53 -11.72 -41.38
C GLU A 408 19.19 -10.58 -40.41
N VAL A 409 19.59 -10.70 -39.14
CA VAL A 409 19.48 -9.64 -38.15
C VAL A 409 20.78 -8.88 -38.06
N SER A 410 20.76 -7.60 -38.37
CA SER A 410 21.94 -6.74 -38.33
C SER A 410 21.53 -5.31 -37.98
N GLU A 411 22.30 -4.66 -37.11
CA GLU A 411 22.15 -3.23 -36.79
C GLU A 411 22.68 -2.31 -37.92
N GLY A 412 23.38 -2.88 -38.91
CA GLY A 412 23.95 -2.17 -40.07
C GLY A 412 23.35 -2.60 -41.42
N HIS A 413 23.75 -1.93 -42.49
CA HIS A 413 23.36 -2.28 -43.84
C HIS A 413 24.18 -3.48 -44.33
N VAL A 414 23.53 -4.63 -44.45
CA VAL A 414 24.15 -5.87 -44.99
C VAL A 414 24.18 -5.82 -46.52
N ALA A 415 25.27 -6.26 -47.13
CA ALA A 415 25.38 -6.33 -48.57
C ALA A 415 24.30 -7.28 -49.16
N GLY A 416 23.62 -6.83 -50.24
CA GLY A 416 22.52 -7.58 -50.86
C GLY A 416 21.17 -7.45 -50.12
N GLY A 417 21.04 -6.53 -49.17
CA GLY A 417 19.76 -6.21 -48.56
C GLY A 417 18.92 -5.25 -49.41
N GLU A 418 17.66 -5.15 -49.03
CA GLU A 418 16.68 -4.26 -49.68
C GLU A 418 15.82 -3.51 -48.64
N TRP A 419 15.24 -2.37 -49.03
CA TRP A 419 14.34 -1.61 -48.21
C TRP A 419 12.89 -2.13 -48.35
N LEU A 420 12.34 -2.74 -47.31
CA LEU A 420 10.97 -3.24 -47.29
C LEU A 420 10.16 -2.61 -46.16
N THR A 421 8.86 -2.44 -46.39
CA THR A 421 7.93 -2.07 -45.32
C THR A 421 7.63 -3.28 -44.43
N ALA A 422 7.25 -3.03 -43.16
CA ALA A 422 6.83 -4.11 -42.27
C ALA A 422 5.68 -4.95 -42.86
N THR A 423 4.79 -4.33 -43.63
CA THR A 423 3.71 -5.05 -44.36
C THR A 423 4.25 -5.98 -45.43
N ALA A 424 5.22 -5.54 -46.22
CA ALA A 424 5.81 -6.38 -47.26
C ALA A 424 6.57 -7.58 -46.67
N ILE A 425 7.35 -7.35 -45.63
CA ILE A 425 8.06 -8.41 -44.88
C ILE A 425 7.04 -9.39 -44.28
N PHE A 426 5.96 -8.87 -43.65
CA PHE A 426 4.89 -9.70 -43.06
C PHE A 426 4.21 -10.59 -44.10
N GLN A 427 3.91 -10.07 -45.30
CA GLN A 427 3.31 -10.85 -46.35
C GLN A 427 4.25 -11.95 -46.85
N SER A 428 5.56 -11.68 -46.90
CA SER A 428 6.58 -12.70 -47.26
C SER A 428 6.57 -13.82 -46.19
N LEU A 429 6.66 -13.46 -44.89
CA LEU A 429 6.63 -14.44 -43.82
C LEU A 429 5.33 -15.25 -43.81
N LYS A 430 4.19 -14.61 -44.10
CA LYS A 430 2.89 -15.29 -44.20
C LYS A 430 2.81 -16.30 -45.33
N ARG A 431 3.51 -16.07 -46.43
CA ARG A 431 3.62 -17.05 -47.54
C ARG A 431 4.43 -18.27 -47.13
N ASP A 432 5.54 -18.03 -46.41
CA ASP A 432 6.51 -19.09 -46.11
C ASP A 432 6.09 -19.92 -44.85
N MET A 433 5.42 -19.27 -43.87
CA MET A 433 5.12 -19.87 -42.58
C MET A 433 3.68 -19.60 -42.12
N ARG A 434 2.69 -19.94 -42.97
CA ARG A 434 1.26 -19.63 -42.74
C ARG A 434 0.73 -20.03 -41.36
N GLY A 435 1.19 -21.13 -40.77
CA GLY A 435 0.73 -21.65 -39.51
C GLY A 435 1.16 -20.80 -38.28
N LEU A 436 2.39 -20.30 -38.30
CA LEU A 436 3.00 -19.60 -37.20
C LEU A 436 2.61 -18.11 -37.12
N VAL A 437 2.22 -17.51 -38.26
CA VAL A 437 1.93 -16.07 -38.39
C VAL A 437 0.43 -15.77 -38.38
N ARG A 438 -0.43 -16.77 -38.15
CA ARG A 438 -1.89 -16.69 -38.32
C ARG A 438 -2.56 -15.58 -37.49
N ASN A 439 -2.07 -15.31 -36.29
CA ASN A 439 -2.63 -14.33 -35.36
C ASN A 439 -1.78 -13.06 -35.19
N ALA A 440 -0.76 -12.87 -36.03
CA ALA A 440 0.12 -11.70 -35.97
C ALA A 440 -0.36 -10.58 -36.89
N ALA A 441 0.09 -9.35 -36.64
CA ALA A 441 -0.19 -8.18 -37.47
C ALA A 441 1.12 -7.52 -37.96
N PRO A 442 1.11 -6.82 -39.10
CA PRO A 442 2.27 -6.08 -39.61
C PRO A 442 2.81 -5.05 -38.61
N THR A 443 1.93 -4.46 -37.79
CA THR A 443 2.28 -3.52 -36.73
C THR A 443 3.08 -4.18 -35.61
N THR A 444 2.81 -5.45 -35.30
CA THR A 444 3.58 -6.26 -34.34
C THR A 444 4.96 -6.53 -34.88
N LEU A 445 5.07 -6.95 -36.14
CA LEU A 445 6.37 -7.15 -36.80
C LEU A 445 7.19 -5.85 -36.84
N GLY A 446 6.57 -4.70 -37.12
CA GLY A 446 7.27 -3.43 -37.13
C GLY A 446 7.88 -3.09 -35.74
N ARG A 447 7.19 -3.41 -34.64
CA ARG A 447 7.72 -3.27 -33.28
C ARG A 447 8.90 -4.20 -33.02
N GLU A 448 8.80 -5.46 -33.45
CA GLU A 448 9.88 -6.44 -33.32
C GLU A 448 11.14 -6.03 -34.12
N LEU A 449 10.98 -5.51 -35.34
CA LEU A 449 12.10 -5.04 -36.16
C LEU A 449 12.85 -3.86 -35.51
N ILE A 450 12.11 -2.98 -34.83
CA ILE A 450 12.70 -1.88 -34.01
C ILE A 450 13.50 -2.44 -32.84
N GLN A 451 12.98 -3.44 -32.16
CA GLN A 451 13.65 -4.09 -31.02
C GLN A 451 14.90 -4.86 -31.43
N LEU A 452 14.86 -5.47 -32.61
CA LEU A 452 16.02 -6.14 -33.19
C LEU A 452 17.11 -5.16 -33.69
N GLY A 453 16.90 -3.85 -33.54
CA GLY A 453 17.87 -2.84 -33.99
C GLY A 453 17.96 -2.72 -35.50
N MET A 454 17.01 -3.24 -36.29
CA MET A 454 17.05 -3.22 -37.73
C MET A 454 17.13 -1.78 -38.27
N PRO A 455 18.06 -1.47 -39.24
CA PRO A 455 18.17 -0.16 -39.85
C PRO A 455 16.83 0.26 -40.43
N ARG A 456 16.41 1.50 -40.16
CA ARG A 456 15.12 2.02 -40.62
C ARG A 456 15.21 3.41 -41.24
N LYS A 457 14.34 3.68 -42.22
CA LYS A 457 14.14 5.02 -42.76
C LYS A 457 12.65 5.32 -42.94
N ARG A 458 12.29 6.59 -42.88
CA ARG A 458 10.93 7.04 -43.19
C ARG A 458 10.79 7.35 -44.67
N SER A 459 9.72 6.90 -45.30
CA SER A 459 9.40 7.16 -46.70
C SER A 459 7.93 7.55 -46.83
N SER A 460 7.51 8.00 -48.02
CA SER A 460 6.09 8.26 -48.35
C SER A 460 5.18 7.03 -48.18
N ARG A 461 5.77 5.82 -48.23
CA ARG A 461 5.06 4.54 -48.02
C ARG A 461 5.08 4.05 -46.57
N GLY A 462 5.57 4.86 -45.63
CA GLY A 462 5.70 4.50 -44.20
C GLY A 462 7.14 4.20 -43.80
N THR A 463 7.31 3.56 -42.66
CA THR A 463 8.64 3.13 -42.17
C THR A 463 9.10 1.92 -42.93
N MET A 464 10.30 2.00 -43.52
CA MET A 464 10.98 0.91 -44.23
C MET A 464 12.16 0.43 -43.39
N TYR A 465 12.44 -0.87 -43.49
CA TYR A 465 13.52 -1.56 -42.78
C TYR A 465 14.47 -2.16 -43.81
N TRP A 466 15.80 -2.09 -43.53
CA TRP A 466 16.80 -2.73 -44.35
C TRP A 466 16.88 -4.20 -43.95
N VAL A 467 16.56 -5.08 -44.88
CA VAL A 467 16.50 -6.52 -44.61
C VAL A 467 17.17 -7.30 -45.73
N LYS A 468 17.84 -8.39 -45.38
CA LYS A 468 18.38 -9.36 -46.29
C LYS A 468 17.79 -10.73 -45.96
N ARG A 469 17.23 -11.39 -46.96
CA ARG A 469 16.70 -12.73 -46.82
C ARG A 469 17.86 -13.73 -46.73
N LYS A 470 17.75 -14.71 -45.82
CA LYS A 470 18.65 -15.84 -45.75
C LYS A 470 18.36 -16.79 -46.92
N GLU A 471 19.40 -17.36 -47.49
CA GLU A 471 19.31 -18.36 -48.56
C GLU A 471 18.76 -19.69 -48.03
#